data_b99adcec4964473b03d371cdac7d1369
#
_entry.id   b99adcec4964473b03d371cdac7d1369
#
_cell.length_a   1.000
_cell.length_b   1.000
_cell.length_c   1.000
_cell.angle_alpha   90.00
_cell.angle_beta   90.00
_cell.angle_gamma   90.00
#
_symmetry.space_group_name_H-M   'P 1'
#
loop_
_entity.id
_entity.type
_entity.pdbx_description
1 polymer ?
#
loop_
_entity_poly.entity_id
_entity_poly.type
_entity_poly.pdbx_seq_one_letter_code
_entity_poly.pdbx_strand_id
1 'polypeptide(L)'
;MASEIEVLEDTTAAAAATPAEVPVAAAVAEEEALKDDVYTAAAYGDLEKLQRLVEAEGRPVGGTDASGYYALQWAVLNNRVAAAQYILEHGGDVNAVDHTGQTALHWSSVRGHIQVAELLLKEGAKVDAADLYGYQATHVAAQYGQTAFIYHIVAKWNADPDVPDNDGRSPLHWAAYKGFADSIRLLLYLDAHRVRQDKEGCTPLHWAAIRGNLEACTVLVQAGKKDDLMVKDKTGLTPAQLAADKNHRQVAFFLDNARRVHDSGCNGNPTFAKLSKVGLAPLLWCIAVVLLATYIHSVIAGQYNMGMPPAFGLFAWSGVFVATAGLVMFYKCSRKDPGYISANTRDSHNQRDDEPLLKMELDNPALLTGNWSQLCITCKIVRPVRSKHCSTCDRCVEQFDHHCPWVSNCVGKKNKWEFFMFITLEVIAMIITGSAAIIRTVSDPASPASFGDWLGYSVVYHTGAVSFFMMDLFIFFGVACLTGVQAYQIARNITTNEMANSMRYTYLRGPAGRFRNPFDHGVRKNCSDFLVNGYNEDVERLEHASRTDEEIGMIQMTSAVSQNGEGHSHHGNCDDHACADSHANSNSHSQGGSSQCCDHSKKNERTPFGLGLGLGRNSASRQYIRNLLPL
;
A
#
# COMPACT_ATOMS: atom_id res chain seq x y z
N MET A 1 -15.99 29.58 2.92
CA MET A 1 -15.00 29.46 4.01
C MET A 1 -15.50 28.30 4.87
N ALA A 2 -14.83 27.16 4.81
CA ALA A 2 -15.19 26.04 5.67
C ALA A 2 -14.64 26.36 7.07
N SER A 3 -15.50 26.34 8.10
CA SER A 3 -15.05 26.41 9.48
C SER A 3 -14.30 25.10 9.78
N GLU A 4 -12.99 25.14 9.74
CA GLU A 4 -12.15 24.05 10.26
C GLU A 4 -12.28 24.06 11.78
N ILE A 5 -12.49 22.90 12.38
CA ILE A 5 -12.28 22.73 13.81
C ILE A 5 -10.77 22.86 14.01
N GLU A 6 -10.31 24.04 14.42
CA GLU A 6 -8.91 24.22 14.82
C GLU A 6 -8.71 23.47 16.14
N VAL A 7 -7.98 22.37 16.07
CA VAL A 7 -7.34 21.81 17.25
C VAL A 7 -6.28 22.82 17.66
N LEU A 8 -6.45 23.47 18.82
CA LEU A 8 -5.44 24.34 19.41
C LEU A 8 -4.14 23.54 19.61
N GLU A 9 -3.24 23.61 18.63
CA GLU A 9 -1.84 23.29 18.85
C GLU A 9 -1.21 24.44 19.64
N ASP A 10 -0.54 24.12 20.73
CA ASP A 10 0.27 25.04 21.52
C ASP A 10 1.31 25.71 20.61
N THR A 11 0.97 26.85 20.02
CA THR A 11 1.94 27.74 19.38
C THR A 11 2.13 28.98 20.24
N THR A 12 3.08 28.90 21.17
CA THR A 12 3.73 30.09 21.74
C THR A 12 4.53 30.80 20.64
N ALA A 13 3.95 31.78 20.00
CA ALA A 13 4.68 32.81 19.26
C ALA A 13 4.04 34.16 19.52
N ALA A 14 4.71 34.94 20.35
CA ALA A 14 4.35 36.25 20.81
C ALA A 14 4.33 37.27 19.66
N ALA A 15 3.22 38.01 19.55
CA ALA A 15 3.20 39.37 18.97
C ALA A 15 2.96 40.39 20.09
N ALA A 16 3.91 41.28 20.27
CA ALA A 16 3.93 42.30 21.32
C ALA A 16 2.81 43.33 21.12
N ALA A 17 1.87 43.37 22.05
CA ALA A 17 1.10 44.55 22.38
C ALA A 17 1.19 44.68 23.90
N THR A 18 1.65 45.86 24.36
CA THR A 18 1.81 46.21 25.77
C THR A 18 0.51 46.03 26.54
N PRO A 19 0.49 45.21 27.59
CA PRO A 19 -0.69 45.07 28.43
C PRO A 19 -0.69 46.14 29.52
N ALA A 20 -1.85 46.70 29.77
CA ALA A 20 -2.12 47.34 31.07
C ALA A 20 -1.92 46.30 32.17
N GLU A 21 -1.19 46.64 33.21
CA GLU A 21 -0.90 45.81 34.35
C GLU A 21 -2.20 45.37 35.05
N VAL A 22 -2.65 44.14 34.77
CA VAL A 22 -3.62 43.44 35.62
C VAL A 22 -2.83 42.91 36.83
N PRO A 23 -3.31 43.06 38.06
CA PRO A 23 -2.60 42.59 39.24
C PRO A 23 -2.33 41.12 39.13
N VAL A 24 -1.08 40.68 39.28
CA VAL A 24 -0.61 39.29 39.20
C VAL A 24 -1.45 38.36 40.09
N ALA A 25 -2.00 38.84 41.22
CA ALA A 25 -2.89 38.08 42.10
C ALA A 25 -4.25 37.73 41.44
N ALA A 26 -4.79 38.56 40.53
CA ALA A 26 -6.03 38.23 39.85
C ALA A 26 -5.81 37.22 38.70
N ALA A 27 -4.69 37.32 38.01
CA ALA A 27 -4.31 36.34 36.99
C ALA A 27 -3.99 34.94 37.58
N VAL A 28 -3.36 34.89 38.74
CA VAL A 28 -3.10 33.62 39.49
C VAL A 28 -4.40 33.03 40.02
N ALA A 29 -5.34 33.88 40.48
CA ALA A 29 -6.64 33.42 40.98
C ALA A 29 -7.56 32.94 39.82
N GLU A 30 -7.48 33.52 38.63
CA GLU A 30 -8.15 33.02 37.42
C GLU A 30 -7.52 31.74 36.92
N GLU A 31 -6.20 31.58 36.98
CA GLU A 31 -5.49 30.35 36.60
C GLU A 31 -5.74 29.21 37.59
N GLU A 32 -5.88 29.52 38.90
CA GLU A 32 -6.30 28.53 39.93
C GLU A 32 -7.80 28.22 39.82
N ALA A 33 -8.67 29.17 39.47
CA ALA A 33 -10.09 28.91 39.24
C ALA A 33 -10.32 28.04 38.00
N LEU A 34 -9.54 28.20 36.92
CA LEU A 34 -9.54 27.30 35.76
C LEU A 34 -9.13 25.88 36.14
N LYS A 35 -8.27 25.72 37.12
CA LYS A 35 -7.84 24.39 37.63
C LYS A 35 -8.90 23.66 38.42
N ASP A 36 -9.96 24.30 38.89
CA ASP A 36 -10.96 23.73 39.80
C ASP A 36 -12.39 23.77 39.24
N ASP A 37 -12.52 23.42 37.97
CA ASP A 37 -13.80 23.28 37.27
C ASP A 37 -14.07 21.87 36.75
N VAL A 38 -15.34 21.57 36.48
CA VAL A 38 -15.83 20.29 35.99
C VAL A 38 -15.24 19.99 34.60
N TYR A 39 -15.05 21.01 33.75
CA TYR A 39 -14.57 20.87 32.37
C TYR A 39 -13.11 20.46 32.32
N THR A 40 -12.28 21.11 33.13
CA THR A 40 -10.86 20.77 33.27
C THR A 40 -10.69 19.35 33.87
N ALA A 41 -11.43 19.03 34.96
CA ALA A 41 -11.41 17.68 35.54
C ALA A 41 -11.82 16.61 34.51
N ALA A 42 -12.84 16.88 33.69
CA ALA A 42 -13.29 16.00 32.62
C ALA A 42 -12.22 15.85 31.52
N ALA A 43 -11.58 16.94 31.08
CA ALA A 43 -10.56 16.93 30.03
C ALA A 43 -9.31 16.12 30.43
N TYR A 44 -8.85 16.25 31.68
CA TYR A 44 -7.71 15.50 32.20
C TYR A 44 -8.08 14.09 32.67
N GLY A 45 -9.38 13.80 32.86
CA GLY A 45 -9.87 12.53 33.36
C GLY A 45 -9.62 12.32 34.84
N ASP A 46 -9.52 13.42 35.61
CA ASP A 46 -9.37 13.41 37.06
C ASP A 46 -10.73 13.08 37.69
N LEU A 47 -10.96 11.78 37.89
CA LEU A 47 -12.24 11.26 38.37
C LEU A 47 -12.49 11.66 39.82
N GLU A 48 -11.47 11.66 40.70
CA GLU A 48 -11.61 12.03 42.10
C GLU A 48 -12.03 13.49 42.25
N LYS A 49 -11.39 14.37 41.49
CA LYS A 49 -11.74 15.79 41.42
C LYS A 49 -13.14 15.99 40.85
N LEU A 50 -13.49 15.28 39.76
CA LEU A 50 -14.81 15.35 39.15
C LEU A 50 -15.90 14.94 40.15
N GLN A 51 -15.71 13.85 40.89
CA GLN A 51 -16.62 13.39 41.94
C GLN A 51 -16.75 14.41 43.05
N ARG A 52 -15.65 14.97 43.56
CA ARG A 52 -15.68 16.02 44.57
C ARG A 52 -16.51 17.22 44.13
N LEU A 53 -16.25 17.72 42.92
CA LEU A 53 -16.95 18.90 42.38
C LEU A 53 -18.45 18.66 42.21
N VAL A 54 -18.85 17.46 41.76
CA VAL A 54 -20.26 17.12 41.52
C VAL A 54 -20.98 16.72 42.82
N GLU A 55 -20.41 15.82 43.63
CA GLU A 55 -21.10 15.25 44.78
C GLU A 55 -20.95 16.15 46.05
N ALA A 56 -19.77 16.71 46.30
CA ALA A 56 -19.54 17.53 47.47
C ALA A 56 -19.88 19.00 47.27
N GLU A 57 -19.61 19.56 46.07
CA GLU A 57 -19.85 20.98 45.75
C GLU A 57 -21.17 21.22 44.98
N GLY A 58 -21.83 20.15 44.52
CA GLY A 58 -23.11 20.24 43.80
C GLY A 58 -23.02 20.91 42.43
N ARG A 59 -21.85 20.90 41.82
CA ARG A 59 -21.67 21.53 40.47
C ARG A 59 -22.36 20.71 39.38
N PRO A 60 -23.16 21.32 38.51
CA PRO A 60 -23.86 20.59 37.46
C PRO A 60 -22.89 20.15 36.36
N VAL A 61 -23.04 18.91 35.86
CA VAL A 61 -22.29 18.37 34.73
C VAL A 61 -22.90 18.70 33.37
N GLY A 62 -24.16 19.13 33.35
CA GLY A 62 -24.94 19.40 32.13
C GLY A 62 -24.80 20.82 31.59
N GLY A 63 -23.98 21.68 32.21
CA GLY A 63 -23.71 23.04 31.72
C GLY A 63 -22.61 23.11 30.68
N THR A 64 -22.47 24.30 30.06
CA THR A 64 -21.36 24.60 29.14
C THR A 64 -20.31 25.46 29.82
N ASP A 65 -19.07 25.37 29.37
CA ASP A 65 -17.99 26.28 29.75
C ASP A 65 -18.18 27.67 29.12
N ALA A 66 -17.26 28.60 29.40
CA ALA A 66 -17.28 29.95 28.85
C ALA A 66 -17.21 29.99 27.29
N SER A 67 -16.71 28.91 26.68
CA SER A 67 -16.61 28.74 25.22
C SER A 67 -17.82 28.03 24.62
N GLY A 68 -18.80 27.61 25.42
CA GLY A 68 -20.02 26.94 24.99
C GLY A 68 -19.87 25.42 24.81
N TYR A 69 -18.84 24.78 25.39
CA TYR A 69 -18.59 23.35 25.31
C TYR A 69 -18.97 22.60 26.60
N TYR A 70 -19.45 21.39 26.46
CA TYR A 70 -19.85 20.54 27.58
C TYR A 70 -18.66 19.74 28.17
N ALA A 71 -18.74 19.44 29.46
CA ALA A 71 -17.74 18.59 30.13
C ALA A 71 -17.60 17.21 29.44
N LEU A 72 -18.70 16.64 28.96
CA LEU A 72 -18.70 15.40 28.20
C LEU A 72 -17.87 15.50 26.90
N GLN A 73 -17.95 16.63 26.18
CA GLN A 73 -17.16 16.84 24.97
C GLN A 73 -15.66 16.88 25.26
N TRP A 74 -15.25 17.55 26.34
CA TRP A 74 -13.86 17.57 26.78
C TRP A 74 -13.32 16.20 27.20
N ALA A 75 -14.12 15.43 27.95
CA ALA A 75 -13.75 14.05 28.31
C ALA A 75 -13.58 13.17 27.08
N VAL A 76 -14.48 13.29 26.12
CA VAL A 76 -14.50 12.48 24.90
C VAL A 76 -13.37 12.84 23.94
N LEU A 77 -13.07 14.14 23.75
CA LEU A 77 -11.95 14.60 22.91
C LEU A 77 -10.60 14.01 23.39
N ASN A 78 -10.46 13.81 24.69
CA ASN A 78 -9.23 13.29 25.30
C ASN A 78 -9.30 11.80 25.68
N ASN A 79 -10.32 11.08 25.20
CA ASN A 79 -10.52 9.62 25.44
C ASN A 79 -10.60 9.25 26.93
N ARG A 80 -11.23 10.09 27.76
CA ARG A 80 -11.39 9.87 29.20
C ARG A 80 -12.65 9.06 29.48
N VAL A 81 -12.59 7.75 29.20
CA VAL A 81 -13.78 6.87 29.24
C VAL A 81 -14.46 6.89 30.61
N ALA A 82 -13.70 6.77 31.72
CA ALA A 82 -14.24 6.78 33.08
C ALA A 82 -14.93 8.11 33.43
N ALA A 83 -14.32 9.24 33.05
CA ALA A 83 -14.93 10.55 33.27
C ALA A 83 -16.18 10.75 32.41
N ALA A 84 -16.16 10.32 31.15
CA ALA A 84 -17.32 10.38 30.27
C ALA A 84 -18.48 9.53 30.82
N GLN A 85 -18.19 8.33 31.28
CA GLN A 85 -19.20 7.45 31.91
C GLN A 85 -19.78 8.09 33.17
N TYR A 86 -18.93 8.61 34.06
CA TYR A 86 -19.37 9.29 35.27
C TYR A 86 -20.30 10.48 34.95
N ILE A 87 -19.94 11.31 33.98
CA ILE A 87 -20.76 12.45 33.53
C ILE A 87 -22.13 12.00 33.03
N LEU A 88 -22.20 10.92 32.25
CA LEU A 88 -23.46 10.38 31.74
C LEU A 88 -24.34 9.82 32.86
N GLU A 89 -23.74 9.10 33.84
CA GLU A 89 -24.44 8.57 35.00
C GLU A 89 -25.01 9.68 35.92
N HIS A 90 -24.40 10.86 35.92
CA HIS A 90 -24.82 12.02 36.72
C HIS A 90 -25.62 13.07 35.94
N GLY A 91 -26.26 12.66 34.84
CA GLY A 91 -27.22 13.48 34.12
C GLY A 91 -26.65 14.32 32.97
N GLY A 92 -25.45 14.00 32.52
CA GLY A 92 -24.94 14.55 31.26
C GLY A 92 -25.75 14.07 30.07
N ASP A 93 -26.21 14.97 29.20
CA ASP A 93 -26.95 14.60 28.00
C ASP A 93 -25.98 14.15 26.90
N VAL A 94 -26.08 12.86 26.51
CA VAL A 94 -25.26 12.24 25.45
C VAL A 94 -25.43 12.92 24.10
N ASN A 95 -26.59 13.55 23.84
CA ASN A 95 -26.93 14.23 22.60
C ASN A 95 -26.85 15.77 22.69
N ALA A 96 -26.33 16.31 23.79
CA ALA A 96 -26.12 17.75 23.92
C ALA A 96 -25.28 18.29 22.77
N VAL A 97 -25.69 19.43 22.22
CA VAL A 97 -25.02 20.09 21.10
C VAL A 97 -24.38 21.38 21.55
N ASP A 98 -23.16 21.63 21.16
CA ASP A 98 -22.48 22.89 21.39
C ASP A 98 -22.98 24.02 20.46
N HIS A 99 -22.40 25.20 20.56
CA HIS A 99 -22.77 26.36 19.74
C HIS A 99 -22.57 26.16 18.23
N THR A 100 -21.82 25.10 17.80
CA THR A 100 -21.65 24.70 16.40
C THR A 100 -22.61 23.59 15.98
N GLY A 101 -23.43 23.09 16.90
CA GLY A 101 -24.34 21.96 16.68
C GLY A 101 -23.68 20.59 16.81
N GLN A 102 -22.43 20.52 17.31
CA GLN A 102 -21.70 19.28 17.43
C GLN A 102 -22.01 18.56 18.76
N THR A 103 -22.20 17.24 18.66
CA THR A 103 -22.37 16.34 19.82
C THR A 103 -21.04 15.77 20.30
N ALA A 104 -21.02 15.12 21.44
CA ALA A 104 -19.88 14.38 21.93
C ALA A 104 -19.37 13.33 20.93
N LEU A 105 -20.26 12.71 20.12
CA LEU A 105 -19.87 11.76 19.09
C LEU A 105 -19.04 12.41 17.96
N HIS A 106 -19.36 13.66 17.56
CA HIS A 106 -18.53 14.44 16.62
C HIS A 106 -17.12 14.64 17.17
N TRP A 107 -17.00 15.01 18.45
CA TRP A 107 -15.73 15.27 19.11
C TRP A 107 -14.87 14.00 19.24
N SER A 108 -15.50 12.85 19.51
CA SER A 108 -14.81 11.55 19.52
C SER A 108 -14.21 11.20 18.16
N SER A 109 -14.87 11.62 17.08
CA SER A 109 -14.46 11.33 15.71
C SER A 109 -13.26 12.16 15.24
N VAL A 110 -12.98 13.32 15.86
CA VAL A 110 -11.82 14.17 15.53
C VAL A 110 -10.50 13.42 15.74
N ARG A 111 -10.38 12.72 16.87
CA ARG A 111 -9.18 11.94 17.21
C ARG A 111 -9.34 10.43 17.01
N GLY A 112 -10.52 9.98 16.59
CA GLY A 112 -10.79 8.57 16.31
C GLY A 112 -10.87 7.69 17.55
N HIS A 113 -11.37 8.23 18.67
CA HIS A 113 -11.47 7.53 19.95
C HIS A 113 -12.64 6.54 19.98
N ILE A 114 -12.39 5.31 19.51
CA ILE A 114 -13.41 4.25 19.35
C ILE A 114 -14.02 3.85 20.70
N GLN A 115 -13.21 3.75 21.76
CA GLN A 115 -13.70 3.29 23.08
C GLN A 115 -14.77 4.23 23.66
N VAL A 116 -14.53 5.52 23.61
CA VAL A 116 -15.49 6.52 24.08
C VAL A 116 -16.69 6.61 23.15
N ALA A 117 -16.48 6.52 21.82
CA ALA A 117 -17.60 6.48 20.87
C ALA A 117 -18.52 5.28 21.12
N GLU A 118 -17.94 4.13 21.43
CA GLU A 118 -18.70 2.92 21.80
C GLU A 118 -19.53 3.12 23.05
N LEU A 119 -18.97 3.81 24.06
CA LEU A 119 -19.73 4.19 25.26
C LEU A 119 -20.90 5.10 24.89
N LEU A 120 -20.63 6.21 24.17
CA LEU A 120 -21.68 7.16 23.78
C LEU A 120 -22.81 6.50 22.99
N LEU A 121 -22.48 5.63 22.05
CA LEU A 121 -23.46 4.93 21.21
C LEU A 121 -24.28 3.91 22.01
N LYS A 122 -23.71 3.27 23.04
CA LYS A 122 -24.44 2.41 23.98
C LYS A 122 -25.38 3.20 24.87
N GLU A 123 -24.99 4.41 25.27
CA GLU A 123 -25.82 5.32 26.06
C GLU A 123 -26.83 6.11 25.22
N GLY A 124 -26.99 5.77 23.92
CA GLY A 124 -28.04 6.31 23.05
C GLY A 124 -27.64 7.57 22.28
N ALA A 125 -26.36 7.78 22.02
CA ALA A 125 -25.92 8.83 21.10
C ALA A 125 -26.50 8.54 19.70
N LYS A 126 -27.01 9.57 19.05
CA LYS A 126 -27.54 9.51 17.69
C LYS A 126 -26.37 9.45 16.70
N VAL A 127 -26.22 8.34 16.01
CA VAL A 127 -25.14 8.12 15.02
C VAL A 127 -25.28 9.06 13.81
N ASP A 128 -26.50 9.45 13.47
CA ASP A 128 -26.88 10.32 12.35
C ASP A 128 -27.01 11.80 12.73
N ALA A 129 -26.67 12.19 13.98
CA ALA A 129 -26.68 13.59 14.40
C ALA A 129 -25.82 14.44 13.45
N ALA A 130 -26.38 15.55 12.98
CA ALA A 130 -25.70 16.48 12.08
C ALA A 130 -25.50 17.83 12.78
N ASP A 131 -24.34 18.44 12.56
CA ASP A 131 -24.03 19.79 13.02
C ASP A 131 -24.71 20.88 12.14
N LEU A 132 -24.43 22.16 12.42
CA LEU A 132 -25.01 23.27 11.66
C LEU A 132 -24.62 23.28 10.17
N TYR A 133 -23.54 22.61 9.79
CA TYR A 133 -23.08 22.46 8.40
C TYR A 133 -23.59 21.17 7.75
N GLY A 134 -24.31 20.35 8.48
CA GLY A 134 -24.77 19.04 8.04
C GLY A 134 -23.70 17.94 8.18
N TYR A 135 -22.61 18.21 8.91
CA TYR A 135 -21.58 17.17 9.14
C TYR A 135 -22.08 16.19 10.20
N GLN A 136 -21.99 14.91 9.89
CA GLN A 136 -22.13 13.83 10.85
C GLN A 136 -20.75 13.34 11.29
N ALA A 137 -20.68 12.48 12.30
CA ALA A 137 -19.43 11.92 12.80
C ALA A 137 -18.57 11.25 11.70
N THR A 138 -19.21 10.69 10.64
CA THR A 138 -18.53 10.14 9.45
C THR A 138 -17.78 11.20 8.65
N HIS A 139 -18.36 12.41 8.49
CA HIS A 139 -17.71 13.53 7.82
C HIS A 139 -16.48 14.00 8.59
N VAL A 140 -16.64 14.19 9.90
CA VAL A 140 -15.55 14.66 10.77
C VAL A 140 -14.42 13.61 10.78
N ALA A 141 -14.75 12.34 10.97
CA ALA A 141 -13.75 11.27 10.91
C ALA A 141 -13.00 11.23 9.55
N ALA A 142 -13.70 11.50 8.44
CA ALA A 142 -13.08 11.57 7.11
C ALA A 142 -12.19 12.80 6.93
N GLN A 143 -12.55 13.96 7.53
CA GLN A 143 -11.73 15.17 7.54
C GLN A 143 -10.41 14.99 8.29
N TYR A 144 -10.40 14.16 9.35
CA TYR A 144 -9.23 13.91 10.19
C TYR A 144 -8.52 12.57 9.88
N GLY A 145 -9.00 11.82 8.86
CA GLY A 145 -8.36 10.57 8.42
C GLY A 145 -8.51 9.41 9.39
N GLN A 146 -9.53 9.45 10.26
CA GLN A 146 -9.79 8.43 11.28
C GLN A 146 -10.45 7.17 10.68
N THR A 147 -9.69 6.46 9.85
CA THR A 147 -10.21 5.34 9.05
C THR A 147 -10.81 4.22 9.91
N ALA A 148 -10.14 3.86 11.01
CA ALA A 148 -10.64 2.84 11.93
C ALA A 148 -11.97 3.25 12.60
N PHE A 149 -12.12 4.54 12.90
CA PHE A 149 -13.36 5.07 13.46
C PHE A 149 -14.51 4.99 12.45
N ILE A 150 -14.29 5.42 11.19
CA ILE A 150 -15.28 5.28 10.11
C ILE A 150 -15.72 3.83 9.98
N TYR A 151 -14.76 2.91 9.94
CA TYR A 151 -15.06 1.49 9.85
C TYR A 151 -15.95 1.01 11.00
N HIS A 152 -15.59 1.38 12.23
CA HIS A 152 -16.31 0.99 13.43
C HIS A 152 -17.77 1.45 13.43
N ILE A 153 -18.01 2.77 13.17
CA ILE A 153 -19.36 3.31 13.24
C ILE A 153 -20.25 2.84 12.07
N VAL A 154 -19.67 2.64 10.88
CA VAL A 154 -20.44 2.11 9.72
C VAL A 154 -20.75 0.63 9.92
N ALA A 155 -19.76 -0.18 10.27
CA ALA A 155 -19.92 -1.62 10.31
C ALA A 155 -20.74 -2.10 11.52
N LYS A 156 -20.62 -1.44 12.67
CA LYS A 156 -21.29 -1.85 13.91
C LYS A 156 -22.57 -1.08 14.21
N TRP A 157 -22.59 0.21 13.86
CA TRP A 157 -23.66 1.12 14.22
C TRP A 157 -24.50 1.62 13.02
N ASN A 158 -24.24 1.06 11.82
CA ASN A 158 -24.95 1.37 10.57
C ASN A 158 -24.92 2.87 10.20
N ALA A 159 -23.85 3.61 10.53
CA ALA A 159 -23.66 4.95 10.04
C ALA A 159 -23.62 4.96 8.50
N ASP A 160 -24.24 5.96 7.86
CA ASP A 160 -24.18 6.07 6.40
C ASP A 160 -22.79 6.56 5.95
N PRO A 161 -22.04 5.78 5.13
CA PRO A 161 -20.72 6.19 4.63
C PRO A 161 -20.80 7.24 3.51
N ASP A 162 -21.97 7.52 2.95
CA ASP A 162 -22.17 8.40 1.78
C ASP A 162 -23.15 9.54 2.01
N VAL A 163 -23.49 9.85 3.26
CA VAL A 163 -24.39 10.96 3.61
C VAL A 163 -23.84 12.31 3.09
N PRO A 164 -24.67 13.16 2.45
CA PRO A 164 -24.24 14.49 2.04
C PRO A 164 -24.35 15.51 3.19
N ASP A 165 -23.40 16.44 3.27
CA ASP A 165 -23.52 17.66 4.08
C ASP A 165 -24.45 18.70 3.43
N ASN A 166 -24.60 19.87 4.05
CA ASN A 166 -25.44 20.94 3.52
C ASN A 166 -24.98 21.47 2.14
N ASP A 167 -23.72 21.23 1.75
CA ASP A 167 -23.21 21.58 0.42
C ASP A 167 -23.23 20.41 -0.56
N GLY A 168 -23.76 19.26 -0.18
CA GLY A 168 -23.83 18.05 -0.99
C GLY A 168 -22.55 17.23 -0.99
N ARG A 169 -21.59 17.55 -0.11
CA ARG A 169 -20.32 16.83 0.00
C ARG A 169 -20.49 15.62 0.91
N SER A 170 -20.05 14.46 0.47
CA SER A 170 -20.01 13.25 1.30
C SER A 170 -18.67 13.13 2.06
N PRO A 171 -18.56 12.22 3.04
CA PRO A 171 -17.29 11.90 3.70
C PRO A 171 -16.16 11.61 2.72
N LEU A 172 -16.48 11.02 1.55
CA LEU A 172 -15.50 10.76 0.49
C LEU A 172 -14.91 12.03 -0.12
N HIS A 173 -15.69 13.11 -0.25
CA HIS A 173 -15.18 14.42 -0.69
C HIS A 173 -14.15 14.97 0.29
N TRP A 174 -14.43 14.89 1.58
CA TRP A 174 -13.54 15.36 2.64
C TRP A 174 -12.25 14.55 2.74
N ALA A 175 -12.35 13.22 2.70
CA ALA A 175 -11.16 12.35 2.65
C ALA A 175 -10.30 12.63 1.41
N ALA A 176 -10.92 12.89 0.25
CA ALA A 176 -10.24 13.24 -0.99
C ALA A 176 -9.56 14.62 -0.91
N TYR A 177 -10.23 15.62 -0.34
CA TYR A 177 -9.70 16.95 -0.14
C TYR A 177 -8.47 16.96 0.78
N LYS A 178 -8.55 16.24 1.90
CA LYS A 178 -7.44 16.12 2.86
C LYS A 178 -6.33 15.15 2.39
N GLY A 179 -6.63 14.24 1.45
CA GLY A 179 -5.64 13.32 0.87
C GLY A 179 -5.50 11.97 1.60
N PHE A 180 -6.46 11.61 2.45
CA PHE A 180 -6.43 10.38 3.23
C PHE A 180 -6.78 9.15 2.38
N ALA A 181 -5.78 8.58 1.72
CA ALA A 181 -5.93 7.48 0.77
C ALA A 181 -6.58 6.22 1.40
N ASP A 182 -6.30 5.94 2.66
CA ASP A 182 -6.87 4.78 3.35
C ASP A 182 -8.34 4.98 3.67
N SER A 183 -8.75 6.18 4.12
CA SER A 183 -10.16 6.52 4.31
C SER A 183 -10.92 6.49 2.98
N ILE A 184 -10.31 6.96 1.88
CA ILE A 184 -10.88 6.86 0.53
C ILE A 184 -11.08 5.39 0.15
N ARG A 185 -10.09 4.51 0.37
CA ARG A 185 -10.23 3.07 0.08
C ARG A 185 -11.36 2.43 0.87
N LEU A 186 -11.44 2.74 2.15
CA LEU A 186 -12.49 2.23 3.01
C LEU A 186 -13.86 2.71 2.55
N LEU A 187 -14.06 4.01 2.37
CA LEU A 187 -15.35 4.57 1.94
C LEU A 187 -15.81 3.98 0.60
N LEU A 188 -14.90 3.85 -0.38
CA LEU A 188 -15.20 3.18 -1.64
C LEU A 188 -15.48 1.68 -1.48
N TYR A 189 -14.83 1.03 -0.52
CA TYR A 189 -15.12 -0.37 -0.18
C TYR A 189 -16.53 -0.51 0.43
N LEU A 190 -16.96 0.48 1.20
CA LEU A 190 -18.30 0.60 1.80
C LEU A 190 -19.35 1.17 0.81
N ASP A 191 -19.07 1.17 -0.48
CA ASP A 191 -19.97 1.60 -1.56
C ASP A 191 -20.31 3.09 -1.61
N ALA A 192 -19.51 3.97 -0.98
CA ALA A 192 -19.67 5.41 -1.14
C ALA A 192 -19.60 5.81 -2.63
N HIS A 193 -20.47 6.72 -3.04
CA HIS A 193 -20.68 7.08 -4.43
C HIS A 193 -19.55 7.96 -4.98
N ARG A 194 -18.56 7.34 -5.68
CA ARG A 194 -17.31 7.98 -6.13
C ARG A 194 -17.46 9.17 -7.08
N VAL A 195 -18.60 9.32 -7.75
CA VAL A 195 -18.88 10.42 -8.71
C VAL A 195 -20.04 11.32 -8.25
N ARG A 196 -20.42 11.25 -6.96
CA ARG A 196 -21.35 12.22 -6.40
C ARG A 196 -20.81 13.63 -6.63
N GLN A 197 -21.65 14.52 -7.12
CA GLN A 197 -21.34 15.93 -7.30
C GLN A 197 -21.92 16.74 -6.15
N ASP A 198 -21.12 17.65 -5.61
CA ASP A 198 -21.57 18.64 -4.64
C ASP A 198 -22.35 19.78 -5.30
N LYS A 199 -22.72 20.80 -4.51
CA LYS A 199 -23.42 21.99 -5.03
C LYS A 199 -22.65 22.77 -6.08
N GLU A 200 -21.32 22.63 -6.14
CA GLU A 200 -20.46 23.25 -7.17
C GLU A 200 -20.21 22.32 -8.37
N GLY A 201 -20.81 21.14 -8.38
CA GLY A 201 -20.61 20.12 -9.42
C GLY A 201 -19.29 19.37 -9.29
N CYS A 202 -18.56 19.58 -8.19
CA CYS A 202 -17.30 18.91 -7.94
C CYS A 202 -17.52 17.49 -7.41
N THR A 203 -16.78 16.51 -7.95
CA THR A 203 -16.70 15.14 -7.44
C THR A 203 -15.55 15.03 -6.43
N PRO A 204 -15.45 13.93 -5.66
CA PRO A 204 -14.29 13.69 -4.81
C PRO A 204 -12.95 13.78 -5.58
N LEU A 205 -12.93 13.37 -6.86
CA LEU A 205 -11.72 13.50 -7.70
C LEU A 205 -11.37 14.97 -8.00
N HIS A 206 -12.35 15.86 -8.20
CA HIS A 206 -12.12 17.30 -8.32
C HIS A 206 -11.48 17.85 -7.04
N TRP A 207 -11.98 17.48 -5.87
CA TRP A 207 -11.46 17.93 -4.58
C TRP A 207 -10.02 17.45 -4.32
N ALA A 208 -9.73 16.18 -4.65
CA ALA A 208 -8.35 15.66 -4.61
C ALA A 208 -7.41 16.42 -5.56
N ALA A 209 -7.91 16.77 -6.76
CA ALA A 209 -7.18 17.50 -7.78
C ALA A 209 -6.91 18.97 -7.36
N ILE A 210 -7.89 19.65 -6.75
CA ILE A 210 -7.75 21.02 -6.20
C ILE A 210 -6.62 21.11 -5.18
N ARG A 211 -6.45 20.07 -4.34
CA ARG A 211 -5.42 20.05 -3.30
C ARG A 211 -4.10 19.45 -3.78
N GLY A 212 -4.05 18.91 -4.98
CA GLY A 212 -2.83 18.29 -5.51
C GLY A 212 -2.50 16.94 -4.87
N ASN A 213 -3.46 16.26 -4.27
CA ASN A 213 -3.29 15.00 -3.56
C ASN A 213 -3.14 13.82 -4.54
N LEU A 214 -1.92 13.56 -5.00
CA LEU A 214 -1.65 12.52 -6.01
C LEU A 214 -2.07 11.11 -5.55
N GLU A 215 -1.88 10.78 -4.28
CA GLU A 215 -2.25 9.46 -3.77
C GLU A 215 -3.77 9.28 -3.73
N ALA A 216 -4.51 10.29 -3.27
CA ALA A 216 -5.96 10.29 -3.31
C ALA A 216 -6.48 10.16 -4.75
N CYS A 217 -5.93 10.95 -5.69
CA CYS A 217 -6.26 10.83 -7.12
C CYS A 217 -5.96 9.42 -7.64
N THR A 218 -4.84 8.82 -7.23
CA THR A 218 -4.46 7.46 -7.67
C THR A 218 -5.50 6.42 -7.21
N VAL A 219 -5.94 6.47 -5.95
CA VAL A 219 -6.94 5.54 -5.41
C VAL A 219 -8.28 5.72 -6.12
N LEU A 220 -8.74 6.96 -6.30
CA LEU A 220 -10.01 7.27 -6.98
C LEU A 220 -10.00 6.82 -8.45
N VAL A 221 -8.90 7.08 -9.17
CA VAL A 221 -8.74 6.65 -10.59
C VAL A 221 -8.68 5.13 -10.71
N GLN A 222 -7.99 4.44 -9.80
CA GLN A 222 -7.92 2.97 -9.82
C GLN A 222 -9.28 2.31 -9.53
N ALA A 223 -10.11 2.94 -8.73
CA ALA A 223 -11.48 2.47 -8.44
C ALA A 223 -12.50 2.93 -9.49
N GLY A 224 -12.14 3.90 -10.32
CA GLY A 224 -13.03 4.59 -11.23
C GLY A 224 -13.09 4.00 -12.63
N LYS A 225 -13.95 4.63 -13.45
CA LYS A 225 -14.06 4.37 -14.89
C LYS A 225 -13.54 5.60 -15.65
N LYS A 226 -13.36 5.45 -16.98
CA LYS A 226 -12.96 6.55 -17.86
C LYS A 226 -13.86 7.79 -17.72
N ASP A 227 -15.17 7.55 -17.65
CA ASP A 227 -16.17 8.62 -17.61
C ASP A 227 -16.01 9.49 -16.36
N ASP A 228 -15.55 8.91 -15.25
CA ASP A 228 -15.30 9.63 -14.00
C ASP A 228 -14.22 10.72 -14.14
N LEU A 229 -13.25 10.52 -15.05
CA LEU A 229 -12.20 11.50 -15.36
C LEU A 229 -12.70 12.69 -16.19
N MET A 230 -13.87 12.53 -16.83
CA MET A 230 -14.43 13.51 -17.78
C MET A 230 -15.59 14.29 -17.19
N VAL A 231 -15.99 13.99 -15.95
CA VAL A 231 -17.02 14.77 -15.24
C VAL A 231 -16.55 16.22 -15.14
N LYS A 232 -17.45 17.15 -15.40
CA LYS A 232 -17.19 18.58 -15.33
C LYS A 232 -17.91 19.19 -14.12
N ASP A 233 -17.24 20.11 -13.48
CA ASP A 233 -17.84 20.97 -12.46
C ASP A 233 -18.77 22.05 -13.10
N LYS A 234 -19.39 22.90 -12.30
CA LYS A 234 -20.23 24.00 -12.79
C LYS A 234 -19.48 25.04 -13.62
N THR A 235 -18.16 25.13 -13.50
CA THR A 235 -17.32 26.00 -14.32
C THR A 235 -16.93 25.37 -15.67
N GLY A 236 -17.33 24.12 -15.88
CA GLY A 236 -17.03 23.34 -17.08
C GLY A 236 -15.65 22.68 -17.08
N LEU A 237 -14.91 22.70 -15.98
CA LEU A 237 -13.58 22.12 -15.85
C LEU A 237 -13.65 20.65 -15.40
N THR A 238 -12.77 19.83 -15.98
CA THR A 238 -12.52 18.45 -15.54
C THR A 238 -11.50 18.44 -14.39
N PRO A 239 -11.39 17.34 -13.60
CA PRO A 239 -10.40 17.25 -12.53
C PRO A 239 -8.97 17.54 -12.98
N ALA A 240 -8.58 17.08 -14.19
CA ALA A 240 -7.25 17.33 -14.76
C ALA A 240 -7.01 18.83 -15.06
N GLN A 241 -8.01 19.50 -15.65
CA GLN A 241 -7.95 20.92 -15.93
C GLN A 241 -7.91 21.75 -14.66
N LEU A 242 -8.70 21.38 -13.65
CA LEU A 242 -8.72 22.05 -12.36
C LEU A 242 -7.39 21.89 -11.61
N ALA A 243 -6.76 20.70 -11.68
CA ALA A 243 -5.41 20.50 -11.14
C ALA A 243 -4.38 21.40 -11.83
N ALA A 244 -4.49 21.58 -13.15
CA ALA A 244 -3.62 22.47 -13.92
C ALA A 244 -3.83 23.95 -13.54
N ASP A 245 -5.09 24.38 -13.38
CA ASP A 245 -5.46 25.72 -12.93
C ASP A 245 -4.87 26.03 -11.55
N LYS A 246 -4.91 25.07 -10.63
CA LYS A 246 -4.31 25.17 -9.29
C LYS A 246 -2.79 24.93 -9.25
N ASN A 247 -2.14 24.83 -10.42
CA ASN A 247 -0.68 24.61 -10.58
C ASN A 247 -0.17 23.27 -10.02
N HIS A 248 -1.02 22.28 -9.86
CA HIS A 248 -0.66 20.92 -9.44
C HIS A 248 -0.26 20.07 -10.65
N ARG A 249 0.89 20.39 -11.27
CA ARG A 249 1.35 19.82 -12.55
C ARG A 249 1.46 18.28 -12.53
N GLN A 250 1.90 17.70 -11.41
CA GLN A 250 2.04 16.23 -11.29
C GLN A 250 0.68 15.54 -11.34
N VAL A 251 -0.31 16.08 -10.63
CA VAL A 251 -1.69 15.54 -10.63
C VAL A 251 -2.34 15.73 -11.99
N ALA A 252 -2.21 16.92 -12.60
CA ALA A 252 -2.74 17.19 -13.94
C ALA A 252 -2.16 16.21 -14.97
N PHE A 253 -0.85 16.02 -14.97
CA PHE A 253 -0.17 15.05 -15.86
C PHE A 253 -0.63 13.61 -15.60
N PHE A 254 -0.76 13.21 -14.33
CA PHE A 254 -1.25 11.88 -13.96
C PHE A 254 -2.66 11.63 -14.49
N LEU A 255 -3.59 12.57 -14.27
CA LEU A 255 -4.98 12.45 -14.72
C LEU A 255 -5.12 12.46 -16.23
N ASP A 256 -4.36 13.31 -16.94
CA ASP A 256 -4.31 13.33 -18.41
C ASP A 256 -3.74 12.03 -18.98
N ASN A 257 -2.69 11.49 -18.36
CA ASN A 257 -2.12 10.23 -18.79
C ASN A 257 -3.10 9.07 -18.54
N ALA A 258 -3.79 9.04 -17.39
CA ALA A 258 -4.84 8.07 -17.11
C ALA A 258 -5.94 8.13 -18.20
N ARG A 259 -6.38 9.32 -18.58
CA ARG A 259 -7.34 9.52 -19.66
C ARG A 259 -6.82 8.97 -20.99
N ARG A 260 -5.57 9.30 -21.39
CA ARG A 260 -4.97 8.82 -22.65
C ARG A 260 -4.85 7.31 -22.73
N VAL A 261 -4.47 6.66 -21.63
CA VAL A 261 -4.40 5.19 -21.54
C VAL A 261 -5.78 4.58 -21.79
N HIS A 262 -6.83 5.16 -21.22
CA HIS A 262 -8.20 4.73 -21.48
C HIS A 262 -8.64 5.02 -22.94
N ASP A 263 -8.24 6.15 -23.53
CA ASP A 263 -8.56 6.52 -24.91
C ASP A 263 -7.87 5.60 -25.92
N SER A 264 -6.61 5.24 -25.68
CA SER A 264 -5.87 4.33 -26.55
C SER A 264 -6.51 2.93 -26.60
N GLY A 265 -7.19 2.51 -25.53
CA GLY A 265 -7.95 1.26 -25.52
C GLY A 265 -9.28 1.32 -26.31
N CYS A 266 -9.80 2.52 -26.63
CA CYS A 266 -11.11 2.70 -27.28
C CYS A 266 -11.04 3.11 -28.75
N ASN A 267 -9.93 3.72 -29.21
CA ASN A 267 -9.80 4.21 -30.60
C ASN A 267 -9.20 3.19 -31.58
N GLY A 268 -8.88 1.99 -31.13
CA GLY A 268 -8.46 0.89 -32.00
C GLY A 268 -9.65 0.23 -32.66
N ASN A 269 -9.48 -0.14 -33.97
CA ASN A 269 -10.37 -1.01 -34.70
C ASN A 269 -10.94 -2.10 -33.78
N PRO A 270 -12.27 -2.41 -33.77
CA PRO A 270 -12.87 -3.41 -32.89
C PRO A 270 -12.21 -4.80 -32.98
N THR A 271 -11.55 -5.09 -34.08
CA THR A 271 -10.70 -6.27 -34.27
C THR A 271 -9.41 -6.20 -33.44
N PHE A 272 -8.75 -5.04 -33.35
CA PHE A 272 -7.56 -4.85 -32.50
C PHE A 272 -7.89 -4.87 -31.02
N ALA A 273 -9.02 -4.31 -30.61
CA ALA A 273 -9.50 -4.37 -29.21
C ALA A 273 -9.88 -5.81 -28.78
N LYS A 274 -10.38 -6.64 -29.70
CA LYS A 274 -10.56 -8.08 -29.46
C LYS A 274 -9.23 -8.82 -29.41
N LEU A 275 -8.28 -8.47 -30.26
CA LEU A 275 -6.95 -9.07 -30.29
C LEU A 275 -6.14 -8.74 -29.02
N SER A 276 -6.24 -7.51 -28.51
CA SER A 276 -5.58 -7.13 -27.26
C SER A 276 -6.11 -7.88 -26.03
N LYS A 277 -7.38 -8.30 -26.05
CA LYS A 277 -7.97 -9.17 -25.01
C LYS A 277 -7.48 -10.62 -25.08
N VAL A 278 -7.13 -11.11 -26.28
CA VAL A 278 -6.57 -12.45 -26.46
C VAL A 278 -5.12 -12.52 -25.98
N GLY A 279 -4.42 -11.39 -25.92
CA GLY A 279 -3.01 -11.29 -25.53
C GLY A 279 -2.06 -11.78 -26.64
N LEU A 280 -0.77 -11.82 -26.34
CA LEU A 280 0.28 -12.16 -27.30
C LEU A 280 0.68 -13.65 -27.32
N ALA A 281 0.10 -14.48 -26.44
CA ALA A 281 0.46 -15.89 -26.32
C ALA A 281 0.29 -16.67 -27.65
N PRO A 282 -0.83 -16.53 -28.40
CA PRO A 282 -0.96 -17.22 -29.69
C PRO A 282 0.11 -16.82 -30.70
N LEU A 283 0.46 -15.51 -30.73
CA LEU A 283 1.51 -15.01 -31.63
C LEU A 283 2.87 -15.60 -31.26
N LEU A 284 3.22 -15.60 -29.97
CA LEU A 284 4.48 -16.20 -29.51
C LEU A 284 4.55 -17.69 -29.82
N TRP A 285 3.43 -18.39 -29.67
CA TRP A 285 3.31 -19.81 -30.05
C TRP A 285 3.60 -20.05 -31.54
N CYS A 286 3.00 -19.23 -32.42
CA CYS A 286 3.25 -19.31 -33.85
C CYS A 286 4.72 -19.03 -34.19
N ILE A 287 5.32 -18.02 -33.57
CA ILE A 287 6.74 -17.69 -33.77
C ILE A 287 7.64 -18.87 -33.34
N ALA A 288 7.42 -19.44 -32.16
CA ALA A 288 8.20 -20.56 -31.67
C ALA A 288 8.08 -21.80 -32.57
N VAL A 289 6.87 -22.10 -33.03
CA VAL A 289 6.64 -23.24 -33.98
C VAL A 289 7.34 -23.01 -35.31
N VAL A 290 7.30 -21.79 -35.86
CA VAL A 290 7.99 -21.43 -37.11
C VAL A 290 9.51 -21.55 -36.93
N LEU A 291 10.06 -21.04 -35.82
CA LEU A 291 11.49 -21.18 -35.52
C LEU A 291 11.91 -22.64 -35.40
N LEU A 292 11.11 -23.44 -34.68
CA LEU A 292 11.38 -24.87 -34.52
C LEU A 292 11.32 -25.63 -35.87
N ALA A 293 10.32 -25.31 -36.72
CA ALA A 293 10.22 -25.88 -38.08
C ALA A 293 11.41 -25.46 -38.96
N THR A 294 11.85 -24.20 -38.87
CA THR A 294 13.03 -23.69 -39.58
C THR A 294 14.30 -24.43 -39.12
N TYR A 295 14.45 -24.62 -37.83
CA TYR A 295 15.55 -25.38 -37.24
C TYR A 295 15.58 -26.84 -37.74
N ILE A 296 14.46 -27.56 -37.65
CA ILE A 296 14.33 -28.93 -38.13
C ILE A 296 14.69 -29.01 -39.64
N HIS A 297 14.15 -28.13 -40.45
CA HIS A 297 14.41 -28.12 -41.87
C HIS A 297 15.86 -27.77 -42.23
N SER A 298 16.42 -26.70 -41.64
CA SER A 298 17.72 -26.15 -42.06
C SER A 298 18.92 -26.83 -41.37
N VAL A 299 18.75 -27.28 -40.13
CA VAL A 299 19.84 -27.87 -39.33
C VAL A 299 19.75 -29.40 -39.31
N ILE A 300 18.59 -29.97 -38.99
CA ILE A 300 18.45 -31.42 -38.83
C ILE A 300 18.30 -32.10 -40.20
N ALA A 301 17.34 -31.71 -41.03
CA ALA A 301 17.11 -32.35 -42.30
C ALA A 301 18.31 -32.20 -43.27
N GLY A 302 19.00 -31.05 -43.21
CA GLY A 302 20.20 -30.82 -43.99
C GLY A 302 21.38 -31.74 -43.69
N GLN A 303 21.45 -32.35 -42.46
CA GLN A 303 22.54 -33.23 -42.06
C GLN A 303 22.62 -34.55 -42.90
N TYR A 304 21.48 -35.08 -43.29
CA TYR A 304 21.44 -36.36 -44.02
C TYR A 304 22.19 -36.34 -45.35
N ASN A 305 22.30 -35.14 -45.99
CA ASN A 305 23.01 -34.97 -47.25
C ASN A 305 24.54 -34.81 -47.07
N MET A 306 25.06 -34.74 -45.82
CA MET A 306 26.46 -34.39 -45.55
C MET A 306 27.21 -35.48 -44.74
N GLY A 307 26.60 -36.63 -44.42
CA GLY A 307 27.26 -37.73 -43.71
C GLY A 307 27.67 -37.37 -42.28
N MET A 308 26.95 -36.46 -41.60
CA MET A 308 27.22 -36.09 -40.21
C MET A 308 27.15 -37.30 -39.26
N PRO A 309 27.98 -37.33 -38.17
CA PRO A 309 27.94 -38.39 -37.21
C PRO A 309 26.57 -38.53 -36.54
N PRO A 310 26.12 -39.78 -36.25
CA PRO A 310 24.84 -40.01 -35.54
C PRO A 310 24.72 -39.25 -34.22
N ALA A 311 25.83 -39.05 -33.52
CA ALA A 311 25.89 -38.28 -32.27
C ALA A 311 25.41 -36.81 -32.46
N PHE A 312 25.70 -36.18 -33.61
CA PHE A 312 25.18 -34.86 -33.92
C PHE A 312 23.65 -34.89 -34.05
N GLY A 313 23.12 -35.89 -34.70
CA GLY A 313 21.67 -36.06 -34.82
C GLY A 313 20.99 -36.16 -33.45
N LEU A 314 21.52 -36.95 -32.55
CA LEU A 314 21.01 -37.07 -31.17
C LEU A 314 21.08 -35.71 -30.43
N PHE A 315 22.20 -35.01 -30.56
CA PHE A 315 22.37 -33.68 -29.97
C PHE A 315 21.37 -32.67 -30.56
N ALA A 316 21.21 -32.61 -31.86
CA ALA A 316 20.28 -31.69 -32.52
C ALA A 316 18.80 -31.98 -32.13
N TRP A 317 18.42 -33.28 -32.09
CA TRP A 317 17.07 -33.67 -31.66
C TRP A 317 16.82 -33.41 -30.16
N SER A 318 17.85 -33.47 -29.29
CA SER A 318 17.68 -33.08 -27.89
C SER A 318 17.24 -31.61 -27.76
N GLY A 319 17.70 -30.71 -28.63
CA GLY A 319 17.22 -29.31 -28.68
C GLY A 319 15.72 -29.21 -28.99
N VAL A 320 15.22 -30.01 -29.96
CA VAL A 320 13.78 -30.09 -30.27
C VAL A 320 12.97 -30.59 -29.10
N PHE A 321 13.47 -31.62 -28.41
CA PHE A 321 12.81 -32.19 -27.23
C PHE A 321 12.68 -31.15 -26.10
N VAL A 322 13.78 -30.45 -25.78
CA VAL A 322 13.79 -29.41 -24.74
C VAL A 322 12.90 -28.24 -25.10
N ALA A 323 12.95 -27.73 -26.37
CA ALA A 323 12.08 -26.67 -26.84
C ALA A 323 10.60 -27.06 -26.75
N THR A 324 10.27 -28.30 -27.13
CA THR A 324 8.89 -28.82 -27.04
C THR A 324 8.44 -28.87 -25.58
N ALA A 325 9.30 -29.32 -24.66
CA ALA A 325 9.01 -29.32 -23.23
C ALA A 325 8.78 -27.88 -22.72
N GLY A 326 9.58 -26.91 -23.17
CA GLY A 326 9.37 -25.47 -22.91
C GLY A 326 8.01 -25.00 -23.39
N LEU A 327 7.61 -25.31 -24.62
CA LEU A 327 6.28 -24.98 -25.17
C LEU A 327 5.12 -25.60 -24.37
N VAL A 328 5.29 -26.82 -23.83
CA VAL A 328 4.30 -27.42 -22.93
C VAL A 328 4.17 -26.62 -21.64
N MET A 329 5.29 -26.20 -21.05
CA MET A 329 5.27 -25.36 -19.84
C MET A 329 4.68 -23.97 -20.12
N PHE A 330 4.97 -23.38 -21.27
CA PHE A 330 4.33 -22.16 -21.75
C PHE A 330 2.80 -22.30 -21.81
N TYR A 331 2.31 -23.36 -22.45
CA TYR A 331 0.88 -23.62 -22.54
C TYR A 331 0.24 -23.78 -21.16
N LYS A 332 0.87 -24.57 -20.27
CA LYS A 332 0.41 -24.73 -18.89
C LYS A 332 0.35 -23.39 -18.16
N CYS A 333 1.40 -22.57 -18.24
CA CYS A 333 1.46 -21.25 -17.62
C CYS A 333 0.34 -20.31 -18.12
N SER A 334 0.08 -20.33 -19.43
CA SER A 334 -0.97 -19.50 -20.05
C SER A 334 -2.38 -19.88 -19.60
N ARG A 335 -2.63 -21.16 -19.27
CA ARG A 335 -3.98 -21.68 -18.95
C ARG A 335 -4.22 -21.89 -17.47
N LYS A 336 -3.17 -22.06 -16.69
CA LYS A 336 -3.27 -22.33 -15.24
C LYS A 336 -3.71 -21.09 -14.49
N ASP A 337 -4.56 -21.29 -13.49
CA ASP A 337 -4.93 -20.24 -12.50
C ASP A 337 -3.65 -19.73 -11.82
N PRO A 338 -3.36 -18.41 -11.89
CA PRO A 338 -2.18 -17.84 -11.23
C PRO A 338 -2.29 -17.76 -9.70
N GLY A 339 -3.43 -18.13 -9.13
CA GLY A 339 -3.81 -17.95 -7.73
C GLY A 339 -4.83 -16.79 -7.59
N TYR A 340 -5.89 -16.83 -8.39
CA TYR A 340 -6.98 -15.87 -8.23
C TYR A 340 -7.65 -16.03 -6.88
N ILE A 341 -7.81 -14.92 -6.18
CA ILE A 341 -8.56 -14.85 -4.93
C ILE A 341 -10.02 -14.61 -5.30
N SER A 342 -10.87 -15.60 -5.04
CA SER A 342 -12.32 -15.43 -5.13
C SER A 342 -12.82 -14.75 -3.86
N ALA A 343 -13.78 -13.84 -3.98
CA ALA A 343 -14.62 -13.46 -2.86
C ALA A 343 -15.20 -14.77 -2.32
N ASN A 344 -14.99 -15.04 -1.04
CA ASN A 344 -15.25 -16.34 -0.41
C ASN A 344 -16.52 -16.99 -0.93
N THR A 345 -16.40 -18.02 -1.75
CA THR A 345 -17.34 -19.11 -1.78
C THR A 345 -17.08 -19.90 -0.49
N ARG A 346 -17.54 -19.38 0.64
CA ARG A 346 -17.66 -20.19 1.84
C ARG A 346 -18.70 -21.26 1.55
N ASP A 347 -18.36 -22.44 2.00
CA ASP A 347 -19.19 -23.63 1.95
C ASP A 347 -20.68 -23.27 2.09
N SER A 348 -21.39 -23.46 1.00
CA SER A 348 -22.81 -23.10 0.82
C SER A 348 -23.78 -23.94 1.66
N HIS A 349 -23.30 -24.57 2.76
CA HIS A 349 -24.11 -25.47 3.58
C HIS A 349 -24.63 -24.87 4.90
N ASN A 350 -24.23 -23.63 5.29
CA ASN A 350 -24.68 -23.06 6.57
C ASN A 350 -24.90 -21.54 6.53
N GLN A 351 -25.38 -20.99 5.44
CA GLN A 351 -25.65 -19.56 5.35
C GLN A 351 -27.11 -19.27 5.73
N ARG A 352 -27.31 -18.59 6.85
CA ARG A 352 -28.51 -17.79 7.07
C ARG A 352 -28.41 -16.59 6.14
N ASP A 353 -29.37 -16.46 5.23
CA ASP A 353 -29.39 -15.51 4.10
C ASP A 353 -29.48 -14.03 4.50
N ASP A 354 -29.48 -13.68 5.79
CA ASP A 354 -29.79 -12.34 6.30
C ASP A 354 -28.62 -11.60 6.98
N GLU A 355 -27.40 -12.16 6.99
CA GLU A 355 -26.27 -11.46 7.64
C GLU A 355 -25.47 -10.63 6.63
N PRO A 356 -25.41 -9.28 6.77
CA PRO A 356 -24.70 -8.43 5.83
C PRO A 356 -23.22 -8.85 5.74
N LEU A 357 -22.70 -8.98 4.52
CA LEU A 357 -21.29 -9.30 4.22
C LEU A 357 -20.27 -8.44 5.02
N LEU A 358 -20.71 -7.27 5.46
CA LEU A 358 -19.93 -6.34 6.27
C LEU A 358 -19.58 -6.89 7.67
N LYS A 359 -20.46 -7.65 8.31
CA LYS A 359 -20.22 -8.19 9.66
C LYS A 359 -19.16 -9.29 9.70
N MET A 360 -18.98 -10.02 8.60
CA MET A 360 -18.03 -11.14 8.53
C MET A 360 -16.56 -10.70 8.39
N GLU A 361 -16.29 -9.45 8.00
CA GLU A 361 -14.93 -8.94 7.83
C GLU A 361 -14.45 -8.05 8.99
N LEU A 362 -15.33 -7.75 9.96
CA LEU A 362 -15.02 -6.96 11.15
C LEU A 362 -13.86 -7.53 11.98
N ASP A 363 -13.72 -8.86 12.00
CA ASP A 363 -12.69 -9.57 12.78
C ASP A 363 -11.42 -9.86 11.98
N ASN A 364 -11.25 -9.23 10.79
CA ASN A 364 -10.05 -9.46 10.00
C ASN A 364 -8.82 -8.83 10.68
N PRO A 365 -7.82 -9.64 11.08
CA PRO A 365 -6.65 -9.15 11.78
C PRO A 365 -5.91 -8.00 11.06
N ALA A 366 -5.91 -8.02 9.73
CA ALA A 366 -5.26 -6.98 8.93
C ALA A 366 -5.94 -5.61 9.06
N LEU A 367 -7.26 -5.57 9.20
CA LEU A 367 -8.03 -4.34 9.42
C LEU A 367 -7.89 -3.86 10.85
N LEU A 368 -7.90 -4.78 11.82
CA LEU A 368 -7.69 -4.47 13.23
C LEU A 368 -6.31 -3.86 13.49
N THR A 369 -5.28 -4.28 12.75
CA THR A 369 -3.94 -3.68 12.78
C THR A 369 -3.82 -2.39 11.94
N GLY A 370 -4.89 -1.89 11.35
CA GLY A 370 -4.91 -0.66 10.55
C GLY A 370 -4.34 -0.80 9.13
N ASN A 371 -4.25 -2.01 8.59
CA ASN A 371 -3.67 -2.23 7.26
C ASN A 371 -4.72 -2.07 6.11
N TRP A 372 -5.27 -0.87 6.00
CA TRP A 372 -6.33 -0.52 5.02
C TRP A 372 -5.88 -0.63 3.57
N SER A 373 -4.58 -0.62 3.31
CA SER A 373 -4.00 -0.81 1.97
C SER A 373 -4.33 -2.18 1.36
N GLN A 374 -4.72 -3.16 2.18
CA GLN A 374 -5.13 -4.49 1.73
C GLN A 374 -6.58 -4.55 1.21
N LEU A 375 -7.39 -3.52 1.41
CA LEU A 375 -8.73 -3.47 0.83
C LEU A 375 -8.67 -3.42 -0.71
N CYS A 376 -9.41 -4.32 -1.36
CA CYS A 376 -9.64 -4.25 -2.80
C CYS A 376 -11.06 -3.75 -3.08
N ILE A 377 -11.14 -2.53 -3.60
CA ILE A 377 -12.42 -1.87 -3.90
C ILE A 377 -13.19 -2.62 -4.99
N THR A 378 -12.49 -3.11 -6.01
CA THR A 378 -13.09 -3.79 -7.18
C THR A 378 -13.58 -5.20 -6.83
N CYS A 379 -12.77 -5.98 -6.12
CA CYS A 379 -13.10 -7.36 -5.78
C CYS A 379 -13.88 -7.50 -4.47
N LYS A 380 -14.02 -6.41 -3.69
CA LYS A 380 -14.68 -6.38 -2.38
C LYS A 380 -14.14 -7.44 -1.41
N ILE A 381 -12.82 -7.53 -1.31
CA ILE A 381 -12.12 -8.48 -0.44
C ILE A 381 -11.00 -7.79 0.32
N VAL A 382 -10.67 -8.32 1.49
CA VAL A 382 -9.41 -8.02 2.18
C VAL A 382 -8.34 -8.92 1.58
N ARG A 383 -7.36 -8.34 0.92
CA ARG A 383 -6.30 -9.08 0.22
C ARG A 383 -5.27 -9.60 1.22
N PRO A 384 -4.83 -10.86 1.11
CA PRO A 384 -3.64 -11.33 1.81
C PRO A 384 -2.41 -10.47 1.49
N VAL A 385 -1.45 -10.47 2.38
CA VAL A 385 -0.14 -9.84 2.13
C VAL A 385 0.46 -10.42 0.85
N ARG A 386 1.26 -9.63 0.10
CA ARG A 386 1.87 -9.99 -1.20
C ARG A 386 0.89 -10.15 -2.36
N SER A 387 -0.42 -10.00 -2.14
CA SER A 387 -1.40 -10.05 -3.22
C SER A 387 -1.66 -8.68 -3.84
N LYS A 388 -2.10 -8.66 -5.09
CA LYS A 388 -2.43 -7.43 -5.83
C LYS A 388 -3.60 -7.64 -6.77
N HIS A 389 -4.43 -6.61 -6.95
CA HIS A 389 -5.43 -6.57 -8.00
C HIS A 389 -4.75 -6.28 -9.35
N CYS A 390 -4.99 -7.14 -10.33
CA CYS A 390 -4.55 -6.93 -11.71
C CYS A 390 -5.67 -6.27 -12.51
N SER A 391 -5.45 -5.05 -13.00
CA SER A 391 -6.43 -4.30 -13.81
C SER A 391 -6.71 -4.93 -15.17
N THR A 392 -5.79 -5.72 -15.72
CA THR A 392 -5.97 -6.41 -17.01
C THR A 392 -6.85 -7.65 -16.87
N CYS A 393 -6.64 -8.43 -15.78
CA CYS A 393 -7.44 -9.64 -15.50
C CYS A 393 -8.69 -9.35 -14.67
N ASP A 394 -8.81 -8.12 -14.12
CA ASP A 394 -9.87 -7.66 -13.22
C ASP A 394 -10.10 -8.57 -12.01
N ARG A 395 -9.01 -9.09 -11.44
CA ARG A 395 -8.99 -10.03 -10.30
C ARG A 395 -7.79 -9.81 -9.40
N CYS A 396 -7.94 -10.15 -8.12
CA CYS A 396 -6.82 -10.22 -7.19
C CYS A 396 -6.07 -11.54 -7.33
N VAL A 397 -4.74 -11.50 -7.23
CA VAL A 397 -3.84 -12.64 -7.39
C VAL A 397 -2.93 -12.76 -6.18
N GLU A 398 -2.80 -13.95 -5.60
CA GLU A 398 -1.86 -14.27 -4.51
C GLU A 398 -0.42 -14.22 -4.99
N GLN A 399 0.49 -13.72 -4.13
CA GLN A 399 1.91 -13.55 -4.46
C GLN A 399 2.09 -12.99 -5.88
N PHE A 400 1.38 -11.90 -6.18
CA PHE A 400 1.37 -11.31 -7.51
C PHE A 400 2.79 -10.93 -7.95
N ASP A 401 3.28 -11.55 -9.03
CA ASP A 401 4.56 -11.22 -9.64
C ASP A 401 4.39 -10.10 -10.68
N HIS A 402 3.70 -10.40 -11.76
CA HIS A 402 3.33 -9.45 -12.81
C HIS A 402 2.21 -10.00 -13.70
N HIS A 403 1.57 -9.13 -14.48
CA HIS A 403 0.77 -9.56 -15.64
C HIS A 403 1.71 -9.67 -16.84
N CYS A 404 1.77 -10.85 -17.45
CA CYS A 404 2.65 -11.11 -18.60
C CYS A 404 1.85 -11.15 -19.90
N PRO A 405 1.98 -10.14 -20.77
CA PRO A 405 1.30 -10.13 -22.06
C PRO A 405 1.69 -11.29 -22.97
N TRP A 406 2.93 -11.75 -22.86
CA TRP A 406 3.47 -12.85 -23.67
C TRP A 406 2.84 -14.20 -23.37
N VAL A 407 2.47 -14.47 -22.12
CA VAL A 407 1.72 -15.68 -21.74
C VAL A 407 0.22 -15.42 -21.65
N SER A 408 -0.23 -14.17 -21.88
CA SER A 408 -1.63 -13.73 -21.81
C SER A 408 -2.29 -14.07 -20.45
N ASN A 409 -1.52 -14.04 -19.37
CA ASN A 409 -1.96 -14.39 -18.02
C ASN A 409 -1.16 -13.62 -16.98
N CYS A 410 -1.69 -13.54 -15.75
CA CYS A 410 -0.87 -13.17 -14.59
C CYS A 410 0.09 -14.29 -14.22
N VAL A 411 1.25 -13.90 -13.69
CA VAL A 411 2.17 -14.79 -12.98
C VAL A 411 2.00 -14.51 -11.48
N GLY A 412 1.67 -15.57 -10.72
CA GLY A 412 1.42 -15.52 -9.29
C GLY A 412 1.74 -16.86 -8.62
N LYS A 413 1.30 -17.03 -7.37
CA LYS A 413 1.65 -18.16 -6.51
C LYS A 413 1.54 -19.54 -7.19
N LYS A 414 0.43 -19.78 -7.92
CA LYS A 414 0.13 -21.11 -8.43
C LYS A 414 0.76 -21.46 -9.78
N ASN A 415 1.22 -20.47 -10.59
CA ASN A 415 1.77 -20.72 -11.92
C ASN A 415 3.19 -20.15 -12.13
N LYS A 416 3.82 -19.57 -11.11
CA LYS A 416 5.18 -19.02 -11.20
C LYS A 416 6.20 -20.13 -11.50
N TRP A 417 5.96 -21.34 -11.02
CA TRP A 417 6.83 -22.49 -11.31
C TRP A 417 6.82 -22.85 -12.79
N GLU A 418 5.64 -22.94 -13.43
CA GLU A 418 5.52 -23.22 -14.86
C GLU A 418 6.14 -22.09 -15.69
N PHE A 419 5.99 -20.85 -15.27
CA PHE A 419 6.63 -19.71 -15.92
C PHE A 419 8.16 -19.82 -15.87
N PHE A 420 8.72 -20.10 -14.69
CA PHE A 420 10.17 -20.23 -14.52
C PHE A 420 10.73 -21.42 -15.29
N MET A 421 10.06 -22.58 -15.26
CA MET A 421 10.46 -23.76 -16.04
C MET A 421 10.39 -23.48 -17.55
N PHE A 422 9.37 -22.78 -18.02
CA PHE A 422 9.25 -22.36 -19.41
C PHE A 422 10.50 -21.58 -19.87
N ILE A 423 10.80 -20.46 -19.22
CA ILE A 423 11.93 -19.60 -19.63
C ILE A 423 13.29 -20.29 -19.47
N THR A 424 13.43 -21.17 -18.47
CA THR A 424 14.67 -21.94 -18.26
C THR A 424 14.88 -22.98 -19.36
N LEU A 425 13.83 -23.74 -19.71
CA LEU A 425 13.90 -24.73 -20.79
C LEU A 425 14.17 -24.07 -22.14
N GLU A 426 13.59 -22.89 -22.38
CA GLU A 426 13.85 -22.13 -23.63
C GLU A 426 15.32 -21.68 -23.70
N VAL A 427 15.91 -21.19 -22.59
CA VAL A 427 17.35 -20.86 -22.57
C VAL A 427 18.21 -22.07 -22.88
N ILE A 428 17.91 -23.23 -22.28
CA ILE A 428 18.65 -24.49 -22.55
C ILE A 428 18.46 -24.91 -24.03
N ALA A 429 17.22 -24.84 -24.53
CA ALA A 429 16.92 -25.16 -25.91
C ALA A 429 17.72 -24.28 -26.89
N MET A 430 17.72 -22.95 -26.66
CA MET A 430 18.45 -21.99 -27.49
C MET A 430 19.97 -22.25 -27.48
N ILE A 431 20.56 -22.60 -26.34
CA ILE A 431 21.97 -22.98 -26.28
C ILE A 431 22.26 -24.23 -27.15
N ILE A 432 21.40 -25.23 -27.06
CA ILE A 432 21.57 -26.49 -27.83
C ILE A 432 21.35 -26.24 -29.33
N THR A 433 20.25 -25.59 -29.68
CA THR A 433 19.87 -25.35 -31.09
C THR A 433 20.80 -24.37 -31.78
N GLY A 434 21.21 -23.29 -31.09
CA GLY A 434 22.22 -22.35 -31.61
C GLY A 434 23.58 -23.02 -31.81
N SER A 435 24.03 -23.85 -30.84
CA SER A 435 25.27 -24.63 -30.99
C SER A 435 25.19 -25.61 -32.15
N ALA A 436 24.06 -26.31 -32.30
CA ALA A 436 23.87 -27.25 -33.40
C ALA A 436 23.87 -26.52 -34.77
N ALA A 437 23.28 -25.33 -34.86
CA ALA A 437 23.31 -24.51 -36.08
C ALA A 437 24.74 -24.08 -36.45
N ILE A 438 25.59 -23.69 -35.48
CA ILE A 438 27.00 -23.38 -35.72
C ILE A 438 27.76 -24.63 -36.16
N ILE A 439 27.66 -25.75 -35.43
CA ILE A 439 28.33 -26.99 -35.75
C ILE A 439 27.95 -27.43 -37.18
N ARG A 440 26.68 -27.29 -37.55
CA ARG A 440 26.18 -27.62 -38.89
C ARG A 440 26.90 -26.83 -40.02
N THR A 441 27.13 -25.54 -39.79
CA THR A 441 27.78 -24.67 -40.81
C THR A 441 29.29 -24.84 -40.86
N VAL A 442 29.93 -25.13 -39.72
CA VAL A 442 31.38 -25.37 -39.62
C VAL A 442 31.78 -26.76 -40.16
N SER A 443 30.91 -27.75 -39.94
CA SER A 443 31.20 -29.15 -40.35
C SER A 443 30.93 -29.41 -41.83
N ASP A 444 30.53 -28.41 -42.63
CA ASP A 444 30.42 -28.58 -44.09
C ASP A 444 31.81 -28.79 -44.72
N PRO A 445 32.03 -29.90 -45.46
CA PRO A 445 33.33 -30.16 -46.11
C PRO A 445 33.78 -29.08 -47.06
N ALA A 446 32.85 -28.31 -47.62
CA ALA A 446 33.14 -27.17 -48.52
C ALA A 446 33.34 -25.86 -47.77
N SER A 447 33.25 -25.87 -46.41
CA SER A 447 33.36 -24.68 -45.57
C SER A 447 34.82 -24.17 -45.56
N PRO A 448 35.03 -22.87 -45.87
CA PRO A 448 36.36 -22.26 -45.80
C PRO A 448 36.92 -22.22 -44.38
N ALA A 449 38.24 -22.32 -44.25
CA ALA A 449 38.92 -22.25 -42.95
C ALA A 449 39.04 -20.83 -42.35
N SER A 450 38.97 -19.78 -43.19
CA SER A 450 39.01 -18.38 -42.76
C SER A 450 37.64 -17.96 -42.24
N PHE A 451 37.60 -17.29 -41.08
CA PHE A 451 36.36 -16.85 -40.44
C PHE A 451 35.51 -15.95 -41.37
N GLY A 452 36.12 -15.00 -42.09
CA GLY A 452 35.43 -14.09 -42.99
C GLY A 452 34.78 -14.82 -44.16
N ASP A 453 35.58 -15.73 -44.81
CA ASP A 453 35.07 -16.53 -45.93
C ASP A 453 34.04 -17.54 -45.49
N TRP A 454 34.22 -18.16 -44.32
CA TRP A 454 33.21 -19.04 -43.69
C TRP A 454 31.89 -18.32 -43.46
N LEU A 455 31.94 -17.08 -42.92
CA LEU A 455 30.72 -16.31 -42.68
C LEU A 455 30.00 -16.00 -44.00
N GLY A 456 30.74 -15.54 -45.04
CA GLY A 456 30.20 -15.31 -46.38
C GLY A 456 29.60 -16.58 -46.99
N TYR A 457 30.31 -17.70 -46.94
CA TYR A 457 29.85 -19.00 -47.37
C TYR A 457 28.58 -19.44 -46.65
N SER A 458 28.55 -19.34 -45.32
CA SER A 458 27.43 -19.75 -44.51
C SER A 458 26.17 -18.94 -44.80
N VAL A 459 26.29 -17.63 -45.01
CA VAL A 459 25.15 -16.77 -45.39
C VAL A 459 24.55 -17.19 -46.75
N VAL A 460 25.36 -17.61 -47.72
CA VAL A 460 24.90 -18.02 -49.04
C VAL A 460 24.36 -19.44 -49.08
N TYR A 461 25.08 -20.39 -48.51
CA TYR A 461 24.76 -21.83 -48.65
C TYR A 461 23.97 -22.42 -47.47
N HIS A 462 24.01 -21.77 -46.27
CA HIS A 462 23.28 -22.18 -45.08
C HIS A 462 22.35 -21.08 -44.58
N THR A 463 21.73 -20.32 -45.46
CA THR A 463 20.87 -19.16 -45.16
C THR A 463 19.84 -19.46 -44.06
N GLY A 464 19.20 -20.65 -44.09
CA GLY A 464 18.20 -21.05 -43.09
C GLY A 464 18.79 -21.26 -41.69
N ALA A 465 19.98 -21.91 -41.60
CA ALA A 465 20.66 -22.13 -40.33
C ALA A 465 21.20 -20.79 -39.77
N VAL A 466 21.74 -19.92 -40.62
CA VAL A 466 22.22 -18.59 -40.21
C VAL A 466 21.06 -17.72 -39.74
N SER A 467 19.96 -17.65 -40.51
CA SER A 467 18.76 -16.87 -40.11
C SER A 467 18.18 -17.37 -38.80
N PHE A 468 18.07 -18.67 -38.62
CA PHE A 468 17.64 -19.28 -37.35
C PHE A 468 18.56 -18.85 -36.21
N PHE A 469 19.90 -19.04 -36.39
CA PHE A 469 20.87 -18.70 -35.35
C PHE A 469 20.82 -17.22 -34.96
N MET A 470 20.71 -16.31 -35.93
CA MET A 470 20.63 -14.88 -35.64
C MET A 470 19.38 -14.51 -34.86
N MET A 471 18.23 -15.10 -35.18
CA MET A 471 16.99 -14.88 -34.45
C MET A 471 17.04 -15.52 -33.05
N ASP A 472 17.57 -16.74 -32.96
CA ASP A 472 17.79 -17.46 -31.70
C ASP A 472 18.69 -16.65 -30.75
N LEU A 473 19.82 -16.13 -31.25
CA LEU A 473 20.75 -15.31 -30.48
C LEU A 473 20.09 -13.99 -30.00
N PHE A 474 19.29 -13.35 -30.85
CA PHE A 474 18.57 -12.13 -30.49
C PHE A 474 17.59 -12.36 -29.33
N ILE A 475 16.82 -13.44 -29.38
CA ILE A 475 15.86 -13.81 -28.33
C ILE A 475 16.58 -14.30 -27.07
N PHE A 476 17.68 -15.05 -27.24
CA PHE A 476 18.45 -15.66 -26.15
C PHE A 476 18.86 -14.65 -25.08
N PHE A 477 19.43 -13.50 -25.46
CA PHE A 477 19.87 -12.50 -24.48
C PHE A 477 18.73 -11.97 -23.62
N GLY A 478 17.57 -11.72 -24.23
CA GLY A 478 16.38 -11.26 -23.50
C GLY A 478 15.86 -12.29 -22.50
N VAL A 479 15.71 -13.54 -22.96
CA VAL A 479 15.17 -14.63 -22.13
C VAL A 479 16.17 -15.08 -21.05
N ALA A 480 17.46 -15.12 -21.36
CA ALA A 480 18.51 -15.46 -20.38
C ALA A 480 18.59 -14.40 -19.26
N CYS A 481 18.53 -13.12 -19.60
CA CYS A 481 18.46 -12.04 -18.61
C CYS A 481 17.23 -12.18 -17.71
N LEU A 482 16.05 -12.40 -18.32
CA LEU A 482 14.80 -12.61 -17.59
C LEU A 482 14.89 -13.83 -16.65
N THR A 483 15.45 -14.94 -17.13
CA THR A 483 15.65 -16.15 -16.33
C THR A 483 16.58 -15.89 -15.14
N GLY A 484 17.67 -15.16 -15.34
CA GLY A 484 18.58 -14.75 -14.25
C GLY A 484 17.89 -13.88 -13.20
N VAL A 485 17.09 -12.90 -13.62
CA VAL A 485 16.32 -12.03 -12.71
C VAL A 485 15.29 -12.86 -11.92
N GLN A 486 14.56 -13.76 -12.58
CA GLN A 486 13.58 -14.63 -11.90
C GLN A 486 14.25 -15.60 -10.93
N ALA A 487 15.40 -16.20 -11.29
CA ALA A 487 16.18 -17.04 -10.39
C ALA A 487 16.65 -16.27 -9.14
N TYR A 488 17.14 -15.04 -9.32
CA TYR A 488 17.50 -14.15 -8.20
C TYR A 488 16.30 -13.85 -7.29
N GLN A 489 15.14 -13.55 -7.87
CA GLN A 489 13.91 -13.26 -7.11
C GLN A 489 13.43 -14.48 -6.32
N ILE A 490 13.47 -15.67 -6.91
CA ILE A 490 13.14 -16.93 -6.24
C ILE A 490 14.12 -17.17 -5.07
N ALA A 491 15.42 -17.01 -5.30
CA ALA A 491 16.44 -17.20 -4.28
C ALA A 491 16.29 -16.23 -3.08
N ARG A 492 15.69 -15.07 -3.31
CA ARG A 492 15.41 -14.05 -2.28
C ARG A 492 13.96 -14.05 -1.79
N ASN A 493 13.13 -14.94 -2.27
CA ASN A 493 11.69 -14.97 -2.01
C ASN A 493 11.04 -13.57 -2.15
N ILE A 494 11.30 -12.91 -3.27
CA ILE A 494 10.73 -11.60 -3.60
C ILE A 494 10.07 -11.66 -4.98
N THR A 495 8.95 -10.97 -5.16
CA THR A 495 8.28 -10.89 -6.46
C THR A 495 8.76 -9.69 -7.28
N THR A 496 8.55 -9.71 -8.59
CA THR A 496 8.84 -8.57 -9.49
C THR A 496 8.10 -7.31 -9.02
N ASN A 497 6.83 -7.46 -8.62
CA ASN A 497 6.01 -6.37 -8.11
C ASN A 497 6.54 -5.80 -6.80
N GLU A 498 6.99 -6.65 -5.87
CA GLU A 498 7.58 -6.23 -4.60
C GLU A 498 8.91 -5.51 -4.81
N MET A 499 9.75 -6.03 -5.68
CA MET A 499 11.05 -5.41 -6.01
C MET A 499 10.86 -4.01 -6.64
N ALA A 500 9.91 -3.89 -7.57
CA ALA A 500 9.61 -2.62 -8.25
C ALA A 500 8.94 -1.59 -7.35
N ASN A 501 8.21 -2.02 -6.31
CA ASN A 501 7.43 -1.18 -5.41
C ASN A 501 7.88 -1.29 -3.94
N SER A 502 9.09 -1.73 -3.67
CA SER A 502 9.61 -1.99 -2.31
C SER A 502 9.44 -0.81 -1.35
N MET A 503 9.57 0.43 -1.87
CA MET A 503 9.39 1.65 -1.07
C MET A 503 7.92 1.96 -0.74
N ARG A 504 6.95 1.28 -1.34
CA ARG A 504 5.52 1.48 -1.09
C ARG A 504 4.94 0.47 -0.10
N TYR A 505 5.57 -0.70 0.04
CA TYR A 505 5.10 -1.76 0.92
C TYR A 505 5.70 -1.61 2.32
N THR A 506 4.84 -1.42 3.33
CA THR A 506 5.25 -1.24 4.73
C THR A 506 5.94 -2.47 5.28
N TYR A 507 5.47 -3.68 4.94
CA TYR A 507 6.06 -4.95 5.36
C TYR A 507 7.48 -5.20 4.80
N LEU A 508 7.90 -4.46 3.75
CA LEU A 508 9.28 -4.50 3.24
C LEU A 508 10.18 -3.41 3.83
N ARG A 509 9.67 -2.65 4.84
CA ARG A 509 10.43 -1.61 5.53
C ARG A 509 10.82 -2.10 6.92
N GLY A 510 12.10 -2.25 7.15
CA GLY A 510 12.66 -2.49 8.47
C GLY A 510 12.82 -1.20 9.28
N PRO A 511 13.39 -1.31 10.50
CA PRO A 511 13.74 -0.16 11.32
C PRO A 511 14.54 0.88 10.54
N ALA A 512 14.29 2.17 10.79
CA ALA A 512 14.89 3.31 10.08
C ALA A 512 14.61 3.34 8.56
N GLY A 513 13.50 2.70 8.08
CA GLY A 513 13.09 2.74 6.67
C GLY A 513 13.98 1.95 5.71
N ARG A 514 14.91 1.13 6.20
CA ARG A 514 15.76 0.27 5.37
C ARG A 514 14.95 -0.87 4.77
N PHE A 515 15.29 -1.26 3.55
CA PHE A 515 14.68 -2.43 2.92
C PHE A 515 14.97 -3.71 3.72
N ARG A 516 13.92 -4.44 4.06
CA ARG A 516 13.98 -5.74 4.71
C ARG A 516 12.92 -6.64 4.09
N ASN A 517 13.31 -7.85 3.70
CA ASN A 517 12.35 -8.84 3.24
C ASN A 517 12.08 -9.85 4.37
N PRO A 518 10.90 -9.83 5.01
CA PRO A 518 10.58 -10.75 6.11
C PRO A 518 10.39 -12.18 5.65
N PHE A 519 10.17 -12.43 4.34
CA PHE A 519 9.94 -13.75 3.75
C PHE A 519 11.21 -14.44 3.26
N ASP A 520 12.39 -13.80 3.39
CA ASP A 520 13.66 -14.39 2.97
C ASP A 520 14.21 -15.35 4.03
N HIS A 521 14.01 -16.64 3.84
CA HIS A 521 14.53 -17.71 4.70
C HIS A 521 15.93 -18.18 4.31
N GLY A 522 16.57 -17.50 3.38
CA GLY A 522 17.88 -17.85 2.82
C GLY A 522 17.80 -18.68 1.55
N VAL A 523 18.80 -18.53 0.70
CA VAL A 523 18.82 -19.03 -0.68
C VAL A 523 18.47 -20.52 -0.77
N ARG A 524 19.06 -21.36 0.10
CA ARG A 524 18.81 -22.83 0.06
C ARG A 524 17.35 -23.17 0.32
N LYS A 525 16.75 -22.61 1.38
CA LYS A 525 15.35 -22.89 1.72
C LYS A 525 14.42 -22.31 0.65
N ASN A 526 14.61 -21.06 0.25
CA ASN A 526 13.78 -20.43 -0.76
C ASN A 526 13.78 -21.19 -2.09
N CYS A 527 14.95 -21.66 -2.56
CA CYS A 527 15.05 -22.45 -3.80
C CYS A 527 14.44 -23.85 -3.63
N SER A 528 14.67 -24.49 -2.47
CA SER A 528 14.09 -25.82 -2.19
C SER A 528 12.56 -25.74 -2.15
N ASP A 529 11.99 -24.80 -1.42
CA ASP A 529 10.54 -24.61 -1.31
C ASP A 529 9.92 -24.37 -2.70
N PHE A 530 10.53 -23.49 -3.50
CA PHE A 530 10.05 -23.20 -4.84
C PHE A 530 10.10 -24.43 -5.78
N LEU A 531 11.18 -25.22 -5.74
CA LEU A 531 11.34 -26.37 -6.63
C LEU A 531 10.45 -27.55 -6.23
N VAL A 532 10.22 -27.73 -4.92
CA VAL A 532 9.43 -28.86 -4.38
C VAL A 532 7.94 -28.54 -4.33
N ASN A 533 7.58 -27.37 -3.78
CA ASN A 533 6.18 -26.98 -3.57
C ASN A 533 5.57 -26.21 -4.76
N GLY A 534 6.42 -25.71 -5.67
CA GLY A 534 6.01 -24.90 -6.80
C GLY A 534 5.85 -23.40 -6.48
N TYR A 535 6.05 -23.01 -5.23
CA TYR A 535 5.99 -21.61 -4.76
C TYR A 535 6.86 -21.39 -3.53
N ASN A 536 7.23 -20.15 -3.26
CA ASN A 536 7.89 -19.76 -2.01
C ASN A 536 6.85 -19.56 -0.90
N GLU A 537 7.16 -19.99 0.32
CA GLU A 537 6.28 -19.81 1.47
C GLU A 537 6.09 -18.33 1.83
N ASP A 538 4.88 -17.98 2.33
CA ASP A 538 4.51 -16.64 2.78
C ASP A 538 4.66 -16.45 4.30
N VAL A 539 5.32 -17.41 4.99
CA VAL A 539 5.53 -17.34 6.43
C VAL A 539 6.63 -16.34 6.74
N GLU A 540 6.36 -15.39 7.63
CA GLU A 540 7.37 -14.46 8.12
C GLU A 540 8.41 -15.18 8.98
N ARG A 541 9.66 -14.76 8.89
CA ARG A 541 10.76 -15.34 9.66
C ARG A 541 10.59 -15.05 11.14
N LEU A 542 10.45 -16.08 11.95
CA LEU A 542 10.11 -16.08 13.39
C LEU A 542 11.01 -15.22 14.31
N GLU A 543 12.09 -14.61 13.85
CA GLU A 543 12.95 -13.75 14.67
C GLU A 543 12.23 -12.49 15.23
N HIS A 544 10.97 -12.23 14.84
CA HIS A 544 10.17 -11.11 15.35
C HIS A 544 8.88 -11.50 16.07
N ALA A 545 8.41 -12.74 15.98
CA ALA A 545 7.24 -13.17 16.73
C ALA A 545 7.50 -13.11 18.25
N SER A 546 8.72 -13.38 18.71
CA SER A 546 9.06 -13.33 20.12
C SER A 546 9.08 -11.91 20.73
N ARG A 547 9.35 -10.86 19.92
CA ARG A 547 9.33 -9.47 20.44
C ARG A 547 7.94 -8.84 20.40
N THR A 548 7.12 -9.19 19.41
CA THR A 548 5.72 -8.73 19.36
C THR A 548 4.86 -9.47 20.39
N ASP A 549 5.13 -10.74 20.66
CA ASP A 549 4.42 -11.49 21.69
C ASP A 549 4.80 -11.02 23.11
N GLU A 550 6.05 -10.59 23.34
CA GLU A 550 6.45 -9.94 24.58
C GLU A 550 5.84 -8.54 24.75
N GLU A 551 5.75 -7.73 23.67
CA GLU A 551 5.06 -6.43 23.69
C GLU A 551 3.54 -6.58 23.82
N ILE A 552 2.92 -7.54 23.14
CA ILE A 552 1.48 -7.85 23.28
C ILE A 552 1.22 -8.47 24.64
N GLY A 553 2.10 -9.32 25.15
CA GLY A 553 2.05 -9.87 26.52
C GLY A 553 2.18 -8.78 27.58
N MET A 554 3.02 -7.76 27.38
CA MET A 554 3.13 -6.62 28.28
C MET A 554 1.89 -5.71 28.21
N ILE A 555 1.32 -5.50 27.03
CA ILE A 555 0.07 -4.73 26.87
C ILE A 555 -1.12 -5.49 27.47
N GLN A 556 -1.15 -6.82 27.38
CA GLN A 556 -2.17 -7.64 28.04
C GLN A 556 -1.96 -7.74 29.54
N MET A 557 -0.71 -7.78 30.04
CA MET A 557 -0.43 -7.75 31.49
C MET A 557 -0.78 -6.39 32.12
N THR A 558 -0.55 -5.28 31.43
CA THR A 558 -0.94 -3.95 31.94
C THR A 558 -2.46 -3.75 31.92
N SER A 559 -3.20 -4.44 31.05
CA SER A 559 -4.67 -4.44 31.07
C SER A 559 -5.27 -5.43 32.10
N ALA A 560 -4.55 -6.50 32.48
CA ALA A 560 -4.99 -7.47 33.47
C ALA A 560 -4.71 -7.04 34.94
N VAL A 561 -3.69 -6.21 35.15
CA VAL A 561 -3.37 -5.65 36.48
C VAL A 561 -4.38 -4.58 36.91
N SER A 562 -5.17 -4.03 35.94
CA SER A 562 -6.24 -3.07 36.25
C SER A 562 -7.59 -3.71 36.67
N GLN A 563 -7.70 -5.04 36.75
CA GLN A 563 -8.97 -5.72 37.07
C GLN A 563 -8.97 -6.55 38.34
N ASN A 564 -7.87 -6.61 39.11
CA ASN A 564 -7.85 -7.35 40.37
C ASN A 564 -7.27 -6.49 41.50
N GLY A 565 -8.11 -5.66 42.09
CA GLY A 565 -7.81 -4.88 43.27
C GLY A 565 -8.99 -4.89 44.24
N GLU A 566 -9.33 -6.05 44.79
CA GLU A 566 -10.13 -6.13 46.01
C GLU A 566 -9.59 -7.23 46.94
N GLY A 567 -9.15 -6.76 48.13
CA GLY A 567 -9.31 -7.44 49.40
C GLY A 567 -8.32 -8.55 49.75
N HIS A 568 -7.32 -8.26 50.58
CA HIS A 568 -7.28 -8.76 51.97
C HIS A 568 -5.98 -8.32 52.66
N SER A 569 -6.19 -7.64 53.79
CA SER A 569 -5.21 -7.36 54.83
C SER A 569 -4.70 -8.65 55.47
N HIS A 570 -3.37 -8.78 55.69
CA HIS A 570 -2.81 -9.34 56.91
C HIS A 570 -1.35 -8.91 57.14
N HIS A 571 -1.10 -8.55 58.40
CA HIS A 571 0.16 -8.21 59.06
C HIS A 571 1.25 -9.27 58.95
N GLY A 572 2.50 -8.82 58.96
CA GLY A 572 3.67 -9.65 59.28
C GLY A 572 4.98 -8.88 59.14
N ASN A 573 5.53 -8.57 60.28
CA ASN A 573 6.75 -7.85 60.58
C ASN A 573 8.06 -8.53 60.19
N CYS A 574 9.13 -7.70 60.29
CA CYS A 574 10.54 -8.01 60.61
C CYS A 574 11.43 -8.40 59.42
N ASP A 575 12.57 -7.92 59.28
CA ASP A 575 13.72 -7.28 59.88
C ASP A 575 14.93 -7.31 58.92
N ASP A 576 15.64 -6.20 58.91
CA ASP A 576 17.09 -5.98 58.91
C ASP A 576 18.10 -6.82 58.11
N HIS A 577 18.93 -6.14 57.44
CA HIS A 577 20.42 -6.01 57.43
C HIS A 577 20.92 -5.65 56.00
N ALA A 578 21.44 -4.48 55.82
CA ALA A 578 22.70 -3.84 56.17
C ALA A 578 23.88 -4.20 55.23
N CYS A 579 24.55 -3.12 54.87
CA CYS A 579 25.98 -2.99 54.45
C CYS A 579 26.26 -3.23 52.96
N ALA A 580 27.00 -2.45 52.30
CA ALA A 580 27.81 -1.24 52.46
C ALA A 580 28.75 -1.17 51.23
N ASP A 581 28.99 0.05 50.79
CA ASP A 581 30.26 0.63 50.31
C ASP A 581 30.98 -0.03 49.12
N SER A 582 31.45 0.69 48.12
CA SER A 582 32.35 1.83 48.20
C SER A 582 32.68 2.39 46.78
N HIS A 583 32.79 3.68 46.69
CA HIS A 583 33.90 4.52 46.13
C HIS A 583 34.42 4.18 44.74
N ALA A 584 34.77 5.11 43.87
CA ALA A 584 35.09 6.52 43.94
C ALA A 584 35.35 7.08 42.52
N ASN A 585 35.08 8.35 42.38
CA ASN A 585 35.93 9.42 41.79
C ASN A 585 36.63 9.16 40.44
N SER A 586 36.66 10.08 39.51
CA SER A 586 36.98 11.52 39.60
C SER A 586 36.87 12.17 38.20
N ASN A 587 36.36 13.36 38.12
CA ASN A 587 36.92 14.60 37.57
C ASN A 587 37.74 14.51 36.26
N SER A 588 37.60 15.40 35.28
CA SER A 588 37.55 16.88 35.34
C SER A 588 37.48 17.47 33.95
N HIS A 589 36.86 18.63 33.80
CA HIS A 589 37.23 19.85 33.06
C HIS A 589 37.68 19.73 31.60
N SER A 590 37.37 20.63 30.68
CA SER A 590 36.86 22.02 30.70
C SER A 590 36.77 22.55 29.26
N GLN A 591 35.90 23.52 29.03
CA GLN A 591 36.05 24.71 28.19
C GLN A 591 36.41 24.49 26.71
N GLY A 592 35.88 25.10 25.72
CA GLY A 592 35.17 26.34 25.55
C GLY A 592 35.47 26.89 24.15
N GLY A 593 34.63 27.76 23.63
CA GLY A 593 34.98 28.73 22.58
C GLY A 593 34.49 28.35 21.18
N SER A 594 33.40 28.86 20.72
CA SER A 594 33.07 30.13 20.07
C SER A 594 33.64 30.33 18.66
N SER A 595 32.70 30.57 17.76
CA SER A 595 32.64 31.66 16.79
C SER A 595 33.20 31.49 15.38
N GLN A 596 32.25 31.74 14.48
CA GLN A 596 32.31 32.67 13.34
C GLN A 596 32.91 32.26 12.00
N CYS A 597 32.02 32.19 11.04
CA CYS A 597 31.88 33.03 9.83
C CYS A 597 32.94 33.01 8.73
N CYS A 598 32.41 33.05 7.54
CA CYS A 598 32.84 33.72 6.29
C CYS A 598 33.43 32.85 5.17
N ASP A 599 32.63 32.65 4.16
CA ASP A 599 32.66 33.20 2.78
C ASP A 599 33.97 33.08 1.95
N HIS A 600 33.72 32.77 0.72
CA HIS A 600 34.34 33.12 -0.57
C HIS A 600 34.98 32.01 -1.42
N SER A 601 34.17 31.58 -2.44
CA SER A 601 34.43 31.83 -3.87
C SER A 601 35.69 31.27 -4.55
N LYS A 602 35.43 30.56 -5.63
CA LYS A 602 36.04 30.54 -6.97
C LYS A 602 37.12 29.50 -7.33
N LYS A 603 36.78 28.85 -8.44
CA LYS A 603 37.52 28.53 -9.68
C LYS A 603 38.27 27.20 -9.80
N ASN A 604 37.79 26.45 -10.79
CA ASN A 604 38.44 25.73 -11.90
C ASN A 604 39.78 24.99 -11.66
N GLU A 605 39.80 23.67 -11.93
CA GLU A 605 40.45 23.13 -13.12
C GLU A 605 40.45 21.59 -13.21
N ARG A 606 40.55 21.08 -14.40
CA ARG A 606 40.42 19.79 -15.07
C ARG A 606 41.19 18.60 -14.47
N THR A 607 40.48 17.44 -14.41
CA THR A 607 40.79 16.05 -14.81
C THR A 607 42.15 15.41 -14.52
N PRO A 608 42.34 14.05 -14.47
CA PRO A 608 41.48 12.96 -14.85
C PRO A 608 41.51 11.68 -13.95
N PHE A 609 40.55 10.75 -14.22
CA PHE A 609 40.53 9.31 -13.93
C PHE A 609 40.62 8.79 -12.48
N GLY A 610 39.49 8.23 -12.01
CA GLY A 610 39.41 7.36 -10.86
C GLY A 610 37.99 6.79 -10.74
N LEU A 611 37.84 5.51 -11.07
CA LEU A 611 36.62 4.72 -10.88
C LEU A 611 36.21 4.71 -9.40
N GLY A 612 35.13 5.39 -9.08
CA GLY A 612 34.46 5.34 -7.79
C GLY A 612 32.96 5.34 -7.99
N LEU A 613 32.32 4.20 -7.75
CA LEU A 613 30.85 4.02 -7.77
C LEU A 613 30.22 4.82 -6.62
N GLY A 614 29.83 6.06 -6.89
CA GLY A 614 29.00 6.89 -6.04
C GLY A 614 27.58 6.95 -6.62
N LEU A 615 26.60 6.31 -5.97
CA LEU A 615 25.19 6.39 -6.30
C LEU A 615 24.65 7.80 -5.98
N GLY A 616 24.76 8.71 -6.95
CA GLY A 616 24.08 9.99 -6.96
C GLY A 616 22.61 9.83 -7.40
N ARG A 617 21.71 10.44 -6.64
CA ARG A 617 20.30 10.60 -6.97
C ARG A 617 20.14 11.32 -8.30
N ASN A 618 19.75 10.62 -9.37
CA ASN A 618 19.28 11.23 -10.61
C ASN A 618 18.00 10.58 -11.09
N SER A 619 17.00 11.43 -11.33
CA SER A 619 15.67 11.13 -11.81
C SER A 619 15.60 10.47 -13.21
N ALA A 620 16.71 10.36 -13.92
CA ALA A 620 16.80 9.76 -15.24
C ALA A 620 16.77 8.21 -15.22
N SER A 621 17.15 7.57 -14.12
CA SER A 621 17.15 6.10 -14.02
C SER A 621 15.74 5.48 -13.93
N ARG A 622 14.72 6.28 -13.58
CA ARG A 622 13.32 5.82 -13.54
C ARG A 622 12.68 5.67 -14.93
N GLN A 623 13.24 6.32 -15.94
CA GLN A 623 12.69 6.30 -17.30
C GLN A 623 13.22 5.12 -18.11
N TYR A 624 14.42 4.65 -17.81
CA TYR A 624 15.05 3.53 -18.53
C TYR A 624 14.43 2.17 -18.20
N ILE A 625 14.01 1.96 -16.95
CA ILE A 625 13.35 0.70 -16.53
C ILE A 625 11.89 0.66 -17.01
N ARG A 626 11.24 1.81 -17.23
CA ARG A 626 9.87 1.89 -17.78
C ARG A 626 9.77 1.53 -19.27
N ASN A 627 10.85 1.66 -20.01
CA ASN A 627 10.85 1.39 -21.47
C ASN A 627 11.24 -0.06 -21.81
N LEU A 628 11.70 -0.84 -20.84
CA LEU A 628 12.08 -2.25 -21.06
C LEU A 628 11.00 -3.27 -20.62
N LEU A 629 9.96 -2.80 -19.93
CA LEU A 629 8.80 -3.63 -19.57
C LEU A 629 7.53 -2.81 -19.84
N PRO A 630 6.75 -3.08 -20.88
CA PRO A 630 5.41 -2.54 -20.99
C PRO A 630 4.56 -3.10 -19.85
N LEU A 631 4.18 -2.24 -18.92
CA LEU A 631 3.24 -2.51 -17.83
C LEU A 631 1.82 -2.62 -18.36
#